data_110610c92a070c53c56948dc4e53a6e3
#
_entry.id   110610c92a070c53c56948dc4e53a6e3
#
_cell.length_a   1.000
_cell.length_b   1.000
_cell.length_c   1.000
_cell.angle_alpha   90.00
_cell.angle_beta   90.00
_cell.angle_gamma   90.00
#
_symmetry.space_group_name_H-M   'P 1'
#
loop_
_entity.id
_entity.type
_entity.pdbx_description
1 polymer ?
#
loop_
_entity_poly.entity_id
_entity_poly.type
_entity_poly.pdbx_seq_one_letter_code
_entity_poly.pdbx_strand_id
1 'polypeptide(L)'
;MCKALREKGHRAVLVDVFCGVEHVDAAHYFPAHYDVEQASAYMSSFDDQIESMKATRRSFFGPHVIAMCQAADVAFLALHGANGEDGRIQAAFDLLGIPYTGTGYLSSAIAMDKTITKYIFQAKGVPTAKGYEISRLHGIITPEEKGLSYPVIVKPACGGSSVGCTIADNAEQFQASVATAFALEEKAVVEEFFKGREFSVGVVEGKALPVIEIAPKEGWYDYKNKYVPGATIETCPAQITEEQTLRMQRHAEEAMKALGITSYGRVDFLMNEQGQMIVLEANTLPGMTATSLLPQEAAEVGVSYAELCEKLIEVSLKKCKA
;
A
#
# COMPACT_ATOMS: atom_id res chain seq x y z
N MET A 1 8.79 12.56 6.42
CA MET A 1 7.64 13.43 6.10
C MET A 1 7.51 14.62 7.05
N CYS A 2 7.19 14.45 8.32
CA CYS A 2 6.96 15.58 9.25
C CYS A 2 8.12 16.59 9.24
N LYS A 3 9.37 16.15 9.37
CA LYS A 3 10.57 17.02 9.29
C LYS A 3 10.64 17.75 7.94
N ALA A 4 10.45 17.06 6.82
CA ALA A 4 10.51 17.66 5.48
C ALA A 4 9.40 18.71 5.27
N LEU A 5 8.19 18.46 5.74
CA LEU A 5 7.10 19.45 5.70
C LEU A 5 7.40 20.66 6.59
N ARG A 6 8.00 20.45 7.76
CA ARG A 6 8.43 21.57 8.64
C ARG A 6 9.53 22.42 8.03
N GLU A 7 10.49 21.82 7.32
CA GLU A 7 11.52 22.52 6.55
C GLU A 7 10.92 23.42 5.44
N LYS A 8 9.74 23.04 4.92
CA LYS A 8 8.95 23.84 3.97
C LYS A 8 8.05 24.89 4.65
N GLY A 9 8.09 25.01 5.98
CA GLY A 9 7.33 26.02 6.72
C GLY A 9 5.96 25.58 7.24
N HIS A 10 5.57 24.33 7.02
CA HIS A 10 4.31 23.80 7.55
C HIS A 10 4.41 23.49 9.05
N ARG A 11 3.31 23.63 9.78
CA ARG A 11 3.20 23.24 11.20
C ARG A 11 2.82 21.75 11.33
N ALA A 12 3.63 20.86 10.78
CA ALA A 12 3.38 19.43 10.85
C ALA A 12 3.72 18.85 12.23
N VAL A 13 2.90 17.94 12.72
CA VAL A 13 3.09 17.16 13.96
C VAL A 13 2.85 15.69 13.70
N LEU A 14 3.47 14.82 14.49
CA LEU A 14 3.24 13.38 14.45
C LEU A 14 2.12 13.00 15.41
N VAL A 15 1.24 12.11 14.98
CA VAL A 15 0.19 11.55 15.83
C VAL A 15 0.08 10.06 15.52
N ASP A 16 0.31 9.20 16.52
CA ASP A 16 -0.06 7.80 16.39
C ASP A 16 -1.57 7.66 16.48
N VAL A 17 -2.18 7.07 15.47
CA VAL A 17 -3.63 6.99 15.33
C VAL A 17 -4.28 6.13 16.42
N PHE A 18 -3.56 5.10 16.89
CA PHE A 18 -4.05 4.19 17.91
C PHE A 18 -3.66 4.65 19.33
N CYS A 19 -2.40 5.00 19.57
CA CYS A 19 -1.94 5.44 20.88
C CYS A 19 -2.48 6.83 21.25
N GLY A 20 -2.55 7.74 20.26
CA GLY A 20 -2.99 9.11 20.44
C GLY A 20 -1.95 9.97 21.15
N VAL A 21 -2.41 11.06 21.75
CA VAL A 21 -1.59 11.98 22.53
C VAL A 21 -2.31 12.28 23.84
N GLU A 22 -1.65 12.04 24.96
CA GLU A 22 -2.18 12.40 26.28
C GLU A 22 -1.78 13.83 26.66
N HIS A 23 -2.61 14.52 27.44
CA HIS A 23 -2.32 15.82 28.06
C HIS A 23 -1.95 16.96 27.10
N VAL A 24 -2.62 17.05 25.94
CA VAL A 24 -2.46 18.17 24.98
C VAL A 24 -3.63 19.12 25.08
N ASP A 25 -3.36 20.41 25.30
CA ASP A 25 -4.35 21.47 25.15
C ASP A 25 -4.59 21.79 23.66
N ALA A 26 -5.84 22.00 23.26
CA ALA A 26 -6.23 22.32 21.89
C ALA A 26 -5.50 23.55 21.32
N ALA A 27 -5.20 24.55 22.17
CA ALA A 27 -4.42 25.73 21.78
C ALA A 27 -2.98 25.41 21.36
N HIS A 28 -2.48 24.21 21.68
CA HIS A 28 -1.09 23.80 21.49
C HIS A 28 -0.94 22.58 20.56
N TYR A 29 -1.97 22.20 19.81
CA TYR A 29 -1.89 21.07 18.87
C TYR A 29 -0.78 21.23 17.82
N PHE A 30 -0.53 22.44 17.33
CA PHE A 30 0.43 22.73 16.26
C PHE A 30 1.47 23.78 16.70
N PRO A 31 2.40 23.44 17.59
CA PRO A 31 3.38 24.38 18.10
C PRO A 31 4.36 24.84 17.02
N ALA A 32 4.82 26.09 17.10
CA ALA A 32 5.82 26.60 16.18
C ALA A 32 7.15 25.82 16.29
N HIS A 33 7.58 25.57 17.53
CA HIS A 33 8.73 24.70 17.83
C HIS A 33 8.24 23.29 18.16
N TYR A 34 8.74 22.28 17.43
CA TYR A 34 8.34 20.90 17.59
C TYR A 34 9.53 19.98 17.35
N ASP A 35 9.85 19.17 18.32
CA ASP A 35 10.91 18.17 18.22
C ASP A 35 10.31 16.87 17.67
N VAL A 36 10.60 16.60 16.40
CA VAL A 36 10.10 15.41 15.70
C VAL A 36 10.71 14.13 16.26
N GLU A 37 11.97 14.17 16.70
CA GLU A 37 12.66 12.99 17.24
C GLU A 37 12.12 12.62 18.61
N GLN A 38 11.89 13.61 19.47
CA GLN A 38 11.25 13.41 20.77
C GLN A 38 9.82 12.86 20.61
N ALA A 39 9.04 13.38 19.66
CA ALA A 39 7.70 12.89 19.40
C ALA A 39 7.71 11.46 18.85
N SER A 40 8.64 11.11 17.97
CA SER A 40 8.82 9.75 17.48
C SER A 40 9.19 8.79 18.61
N ALA A 41 10.12 9.16 19.47
CA ALA A 41 10.51 8.38 20.65
C ALA A 41 9.34 8.16 21.61
N TYR A 42 8.51 9.20 21.83
CA TYR A 42 7.29 9.08 22.62
C TYR A 42 6.32 8.04 22.02
N MET A 43 6.09 8.07 20.71
CA MET A 43 5.23 7.07 20.05
C MET A 43 5.78 5.66 20.20
N SER A 44 7.07 5.45 19.96
CA SER A 44 7.71 4.13 20.11
C SER A 44 7.67 3.60 21.55
N SER A 45 7.49 4.47 22.54
CA SER A 45 7.36 4.02 23.95
C SER A 45 6.10 3.21 24.24
N PHE A 46 5.14 3.19 23.32
CA PHE A 46 3.91 2.41 23.43
C PHE A 46 3.98 1.02 22.80
N ASP A 47 5.04 0.69 22.04
CA ASP A 47 5.13 -0.54 21.25
C ASP A 47 4.85 -1.80 22.09
N ASP A 48 5.40 -1.89 23.31
CA ASP A 48 5.18 -3.01 24.24
C ASP A 48 3.78 -3.01 24.88
N GLN A 49 3.02 -1.92 24.77
CA GLN A 49 1.71 -1.74 25.41
C GLN A 49 0.54 -1.95 24.43
N ILE A 50 0.80 -1.95 23.13
CA ILE A 50 -0.23 -1.98 22.07
C ILE A 50 -1.18 -3.18 22.25
N GLU A 51 -0.66 -4.37 22.52
CA GLU A 51 -1.52 -5.57 22.69
C GLU A 51 -2.43 -5.48 23.92
N SER A 52 -1.94 -4.96 25.03
CA SER A 52 -2.76 -4.73 26.22
C SER A 52 -3.81 -3.64 26.01
N MET A 53 -3.46 -2.59 25.27
CA MET A 53 -4.39 -1.53 24.87
C MET A 53 -5.49 -2.05 23.95
N LYS A 54 -5.16 -2.92 22.99
CA LYS A 54 -6.14 -3.58 22.11
C LYS A 54 -7.13 -4.44 22.89
N ALA A 55 -6.66 -5.15 23.92
CA ALA A 55 -7.50 -5.99 24.75
C ALA A 55 -8.54 -5.22 25.60
N THR A 56 -8.23 -3.97 25.94
CA THR A 56 -9.05 -3.15 26.87
C THR A 56 -9.85 -2.05 26.17
N ARG A 57 -9.39 -1.55 25.03
CA ARG A 57 -9.98 -0.41 24.34
C ARG A 57 -10.74 -0.84 23.07
N ARG A 58 -12.01 -0.41 22.97
CA ARG A 58 -12.85 -0.65 21.78
C ARG A 58 -12.61 0.36 20.65
N SER A 59 -12.25 1.60 21.00
CA SER A 59 -12.02 2.66 19.99
C SER A 59 -10.69 2.44 19.30
N PHE A 60 -10.68 2.55 17.96
CA PHE A 60 -9.44 2.56 17.18
C PHE A 60 -8.66 3.85 17.40
N PHE A 61 -9.35 4.98 17.45
CA PHE A 61 -8.71 6.28 17.66
C PHE A 61 -8.33 6.50 19.12
N GLY A 62 -7.07 6.84 19.36
CA GLY A 62 -6.55 7.20 20.65
C GLY A 62 -6.98 8.60 21.12
N PRO A 63 -6.61 8.99 22.36
CA PRO A 63 -6.92 10.31 22.89
C PRO A 63 -6.45 11.42 21.93
N HIS A 64 -7.26 12.46 21.78
CA HIS A 64 -7.02 13.66 20.98
C HIS A 64 -6.84 13.48 19.46
N VAL A 65 -6.71 12.26 18.92
CA VAL A 65 -6.46 12.01 17.49
C VAL A 65 -7.50 12.73 16.61
N ILE A 66 -8.78 12.49 16.84
CA ILE A 66 -9.85 13.10 16.02
C ILE A 66 -9.85 14.62 16.15
N ALA A 67 -9.70 15.13 17.39
CA ALA A 67 -9.69 16.58 17.63
C ALA A 67 -8.49 17.26 16.95
N MET A 68 -7.31 16.65 16.97
CA MET A 68 -6.13 17.17 16.28
C MET A 68 -6.30 17.12 14.75
N CYS A 69 -6.85 16.02 14.21
CA CYS A 69 -7.10 15.90 12.78
C CYS A 69 -8.19 16.89 12.29
N GLN A 70 -9.23 17.17 13.11
CA GLN A 70 -10.23 18.18 12.80
C GLN A 70 -9.69 19.61 12.87
N ALA A 71 -8.69 19.86 13.68
CA ALA A 71 -8.03 21.16 13.81
C ALA A 71 -6.93 21.38 12.75
N ALA A 72 -6.53 20.33 12.03
CA ALA A 72 -5.53 20.40 10.97
C ALA A 72 -6.17 20.78 9.63
N ASP A 73 -5.38 21.43 8.74
CA ASP A 73 -5.77 21.64 7.35
C ASP A 73 -5.84 20.32 6.57
N VAL A 74 -5.01 19.33 6.96
CA VAL A 74 -4.96 18.00 6.35
C VAL A 74 -4.27 16.98 7.26
N ALA A 75 -4.79 15.76 7.31
CA ALA A 75 -4.12 14.61 7.90
C ALA A 75 -3.30 13.86 6.84
N PHE A 76 -1.97 13.86 6.96
CA PHE A 76 -1.12 13.06 6.10
C PHE A 76 -1.13 11.61 6.58
N LEU A 77 -1.78 10.72 5.85
CA LEU A 77 -1.87 9.30 6.21
C LEU A 77 -0.57 8.58 5.88
N ALA A 78 0.17 8.19 6.90
CA ALA A 78 1.38 7.37 6.83
C ALA A 78 1.12 5.99 7.44
N LEU A 79 0.08 5.33 7.00
CA LEU A 79 -0.44 4.08 7.52
C LEU A 79 -0.35 2.98 6.47
N HIS A 80 -0.27 1.73 6.91
CA HIS A 80 -0.23 0.57 6.02
C HIS A 80 -1.17 -0.52 6.51
N GLY A 81 -1.64 -1.36 5.57
CA GLY A 81 -2.45 -2.54 5.86
C GLY A 81 -3.84 -2.22 6.42
N ALA A 82 -4.33 -3.13 7.28
CA ALA A 82 -5.64 -3.03 7.87
C ALA A 82 -5.83 -1.73 8.68
N ASN A 83 -7.00 -1.12 8.54
CA ASN A 83 -7.40 0.19 9.07
C ASN A 83 -6.65 1.40 8.47
N GLY A 84 -5.54 1.22 7.77
CA GLY A 84 -4.79 2.29 7.11
C GLY A 84 -5.13 2.41 5.63
N GLU A 85 -5.02 1.29 4.87
CA GLU A 85 -5.18 1.27 3.41
C GLU A 85 -6.49 0.63 2.95
N ASP A 86 -7.33 0.12 3.84
CA ASP A 86 -8.54 -0.65 3.54
C ASP A 86 -9.84 0.18 3.50
N GLY A 87 -9.74 1.50 3.52
CA GLY A 87 -10.86 2.41 3.42
C GLY A 87 -11.53 2.79 4.75
N ARG A 88 -11.21 2.11 5.85
CA ARG A 88 -11.89 2.36 7.15
C ARG A 88 -11.59 3.73 7.72
N ILE A 89 -10.31 4.11 7.81
CA ILE A 89 -9.93 5.44 8.30
C ILE A 89 -10.39 6.53 7.34
N GLN A 90 -10.33 6.28 6.04
CA GLN A 90 -10.79 7.20 5.01
C GLN A 90 -12.30 7.49 5.17
N ALA A 91 -13.12 6.44 5.34
CA ALA A 91 -14.55 6.57 5.57
C ALA A 91 -14.87 7.32 6.89
N ALA A 92 -14.11 7.03 7.95
CA ALA A 92 -14.27 7.76 9.21
C ALA A 92 -13.93 9.23 9.05
N PHE A 93 -12.87 9.58 8.33
CA PHE A 93 -12.46 10.96 8.10
C PHE A 93 -13.43 11.71 7.18
N ASP A 94 -13.97 11.04 6.15
CA ASP A 94 -15.03 11.60 5.29
C ASP A 94 -16.26 12.00 6.13
N LEU A 95 -16.74 11.12 7.03
CA LEU A 95 -17.88 11.39 7.90
C LEU A 95 -17.61 12.50 8.93
N LEU A 96 -16.37 12.67 9.34
CA LEU A 96 -15.94 13.69 10.31
C LEU A 96 -15.54 15.01 9.66
N GLY A 97 -15.55 15.09 8.32
CA GLY A 97 -15.13 16.27 7.56
C GLY A 97 -13.63 16.56 7.68
N ILE A 98 -12.80 15.56 7.93
CA ILE A 98 -11.35 15.69 8.06
C ILE A 98 -10.69 15.49 6.70
N PRO A 99 -10.00 16.52 6.12
CA PRO A 99 -9.24 16.33 4.90
C PRO A 99 -8.02 15.41 5.14
N TYR A 100 -7.74 14.52 4.19
CA TYR A 100 -6.62 13.57 4.31
C TYR A 100 -5.95 13.28 2.97
N THR A 101 -4.68 12.83 3.02
CA THR A 101 -3.93 12.42 1.83
C THR A 101 -4.29 11.01 1.36
N GLY A 102 -4.02 10.73 0.09
CA GLY A 102 -4.36 9.47 -0.56
C GLY A 102 -5.74 9.47 -1.21
N THR A 103 -6.17 8.33 -1.69
CA THR A 103 -7.48 8.14 -2.35
C THR A 103 -8.62 8.01 -1.32
N GLY A 104 -9.88 8.04 -1.80
CA GLY A 104 -11.07 7.88 -0.95
C GLY A 104 -11.29 6.44 -0.49
N TYR A 105 -12.27 6.27 0.43
CA TYR A 105 -12.56 5.00 1.10
C TYR A 105 -12.87 3.85 0.13
N LEU A 106 -13.65 4.11 -0.91
CA LEU A 106 -14.06 3.05 -1.85
C LEU A 106 -12.87 2.49 -2.64
N SER A 107 -12.05 3.37 -3.22
CA SER A 107 -10.86 2.96 -3.96
C SER A 107 -9.85 2.25 -3.08
N SER A 108 -9.68 2.70 -1.83
CA SER A 108 -8.82 2.05 -0.83
C SER A 108 -9.31 0.63 -0.51
N ALA A 109 -10.62 0.48 -0.25
CA ALA A 109 -11.20 -0.83 0.06
C ALA A 109 -11.12 -1.81 -1.13
N ILE A 110 -11.37 -1.32 -2.34
CA ILE A 110 -11.27 -2.12 -3.57
C ILE A 110 -9.82 -2.55 -3.82
N ALA A 111 -8.88 -1.63 -3.72
CA ALA A 111 -7.47 -1.92 -3.97
C ALA A 111 -6.87 -2.91 -2.95
N MET A 112 -7.37 -2.90 -1.71
CA MET A 112 -6.94 -3.81 -0.66
C MET A 112 -7.43 -5.25 -0.89
N ASP A 113 -8.61 -5.45 -1.47
CA ASP A 113 -9.15 -6.78 -1.79
C ASP A 113 -8.64 -7.25 -3.17
N LYS A 114 -7.67 -8.18 -3.15
CA LYS A 114 -7.05 -8.72 -4.37
C LYS A 114 -8.05 -9.40 -5.31
N THR A 115 -9.12 -9.98 -4.77
CA THR A 115 -10.16 -10.61 -5.59
C THR A 115 -10.96 -9.57 -6.36
N ILE A 116 -11.42 -8.53 -5.68
CA ILE A 116 -12.19 -7.44 -6.31
C ILE A 116 -11.32 -6.68 -7.29
N THR A 117 -10.09 -6.34 -6.89
CA THR A 117 -9.09 -5.71 -7.77
C THR A 117 -8.89 -6.51 -9.06
N LYS A 118 -8.71 -7.82 -8.95
CA LYS A 118 -8.51 -8.71 -10.09
C LYS A 118 -9.71 -8.74 -11.04
N TYR A 119 -10.93 -8.81 -10.52
CA TYR A 119 -12.14 -8.76 -11.34
C TYR A 119 -12.29 -7.43 -12.08
N ILE A 120 -11.94 -6.32 -11.43
CA ILE A 120 -11.95 -5.01 -12.07
C ILE A 120 -10.87 -4.93 -13.16
N PHE A 121 -9.66 -5.40 -12.89
CA PHE A 121 -8.58 -5.41 -13.88
C PHE A 121 -8.96 -6.23 -15.11
N GLN A 122 -9.50 -7.43 -14.93
CA GLN A 122 -9.98 -8.26 -16.04
C GLN A 122 -11.08 -7.55 -16.86
N ALA A 123 -12.06 -6.95 -16.18
CA ALA A 123 -13.16 -6.24 -16.84
C ALA A 123 -12.71 -4.98 -17.59
N LYS A 124 -11.59 -4.37 -17.17
CA LYS A 124 -11.02 -3.16 -17.77
C LYS A 124 -9.86 -3.43 -18.73
N GLY A 125 -9.46 -4.69 -18.93
CA GLY A 125 -8.35 -5.06 -19.79
C GLY A 125 -6.96 -4.76 -19.23
N VAL A 126 -6.84 -4.52 -17.93
CA VAL A 126 -5.55 -4.39 -17.23
C VAL A 126 -4.96 -5.80 -17.09
N PRO A 127 -3.72 -6.06 -17.54
CA PRO A 127 -3.13 -7.38 -17.50
C PRO A 127 -2.91 -7.85 -16.06
N THR A 128 -3.46 -8.98 -15.68
CA THR A 128 -3.29 -9.61 -14.36
C THR A 128 -3.26 -11.13 -14.51
N ALA A 129 -2.65 -11.84 -13.56
CA ALA A 129 -2.60 -13.29 -13.57
C ALA A 129 -4.02 -13.88 -13.56
N LYS A 130 -4.25 -14.99 -14.26
CA LYS A 130 -5.51 -15.73 -14.14
C LYS A 130 -5.65 -16.24 -12.73
N GLY A 131 -6.85 -16.16 -12.17
CA GLY A 131 -7.08 -16.60 -10.81
C GLY A 131 -8.54 -16.52 -10.40
N TYR A 132 -8.82 -17.01 -9.19
CA TYR A 132 -10.16 -17.09 -8.65
C TYR A 132 -10.13 -17.01 -7.11
N GLU A 133 -11.24 -16.66 -6.52
CA GLU A 133 -11.44 -16.64 -5.07
C GLU A 133 -11.82 -18.03 -4.55
N ILE A 134 -11.28 -18.38 -3.39
CA ILE A 134 -11.79 -19.44 -2.51
C ILE A 134 -12.14 -18.83 -1.15
N SER A 135 -13.13 -19.38 -0.49
CA SER A 135 -13.53 -18.95 0.85
C SER A 135 -13.95 -20.09 1.74
N ARG A 136 -13.84 -19.92 3.05
CA ARG A 136 -14.33 -20.92 4.01
C ARG A 136 -15.83 -21.18 3.89
N LEU A 137 -16.61 -20.15 3.49
CA LEU A 137 -18.07 -20.26 3.36
C LEU A 137 -18.49 -21.03 2.10
N HIS A 138 -17.76 -20.88 1.00
CA HIS A 138 -18.14 -21.45 -0.31
C HIS A 138 -17.33 -22.69 -0.69
N GLY A 139 -16.41 -23.10 0.18
CA GLY A 139 -15.56 -24.27 -0.04
C GLY A 139 -14.30 -23.99 -0.85
N ILE A 140 -13.47 -25.01 -0.91
CA ILE A 140 -12.21 -24.99 -1.64
C ILE A 140 -12.48 -25.57 -3.03
N ILE A 141 -12.20 -24.78 -4.06
CA ILE A 141 -12.22 -25.19 -5.46
C ILE A 141 -10.76 -25.42 -5.87
N THR A 142 -10.48 -26.55 -6.51
CA THR A 142 -9.11 -26.88 -6.93
C THR A 142 -8.69 -26.09 -8.18
N PRO A 143 -7.38 -25.92 -8.43
CA PRO A 143 -6.89 -25.25 -9.63
C PRO A 143 -7.42 -25.89 -10.92
N GLU A 144 -7.45 -27.21 -10.98
CA GLU A 144 -7.90 -27.99 -12.13
C GLU A 144 -9.37 -27.73 -12.48
N GLU A 145 -10.26 -27.62 -11.45
CA GLU A 145 -11.67 -27.27 -11.63
C GLU A 145 -11.86 -25.88 -12.24
N LYS A 146 -10.88 -25.01 -12.11
CA LYS A 146 -10.85 -23.66 -12.69
C LYS A 146 -9.99 -23.54 -13.95
N GLY A 147 -9.48 -24.67 -14.46
CA GLY A 147 -8.65 -24.72 -15.65
C GLY A 147 -7.26 -24.10 -15.47
N LEU A 148 -6.76 -24.07 -14.24
CA LEU A 148 -5.38 -23.72 -13.92
C LEU A 148 -4.54 -24.99 -13.76
N SER A 149 -3.25 -24.87 -14.10
CA SER A 149 -2.24 -25.92 -13.89
C SER A 149 -1.26 -25.47 -12.81
N TYR A 150 -0.68 -26.44 -12.11
CA TYR A 150 0.43 -26.15 -11.19
C TYR A 150 1.70 -25.71 -11.96
N PRO A 151 2.54 -24.85 -11.39
CA PRO A 151 2.40 -24.25 -10.06
C PRO A 151 1.35 -23.15 -10.01
N VAL A 152 0.70 -23.01 -8.85
CA VAL A 152 -0.18 -21.89 -8.50
C VAL A 152 0.34 -21.16 -7.27
N ILE A 153 -0.06 -19.90 -7.09
CA ILE A 153 0.19 -19.16 -5.85
C ILE A 153 -1.13 -18.94 -5.12
N VAL A 154 -1.13 -19.16 -3.81
CA VAL A 154 -2.26 -18.90 -2.91
C VAL A 154 -1.92 -17.74 -2.00
N LYS A 155 -2.81 -16.74 -1.93
CA LYS A 155 -2.61 -15.49 -1.19
C LYS A 155 -3.84 -15.17 -0.34
N PRO A 156 -3.71 -14.67 0.89
CA PRO A 156 -4.82 -14.02 1.59
C PRO A 156 -5.43 -12.91 0.73
N ALA A 157 -6.74 -12.73 0.75
CA ALA A 157 -7.44 -11.78 -0.13
C ALA A 157 -7.07 -10.32 0.16
N CYS A 158 -6.96 -9.93 1.44
CA CYS A 158 -6.71 -8.56 1.89
C CYS A 158 -5.34 -8.39 2.57
N GLY A 159 -4.53 -9.42 2.64
CA GLY A 159 -3.20 -9.38 3.24
C GLY A 159 -2.19 -8.54 2.45
N GLY A 160 -1.21 -7.99 3.15
CA GLY A 160 -0.09 -7.24 2.56
C GLY A 160 1.27 -7.91 2.78
N SER A 161 2.33 -7.30 2.23
CA SER A 161 3.73 -7.70 2.46
C SER A 161 4.05 -9.18 2.23
N SER A 162 3.34 -9.84 1.31
CA SER A 162 3.51 -11.27 0.98
C SER A 162 3.29 -12.24 2.16
N VAL A 163 2.71 -11.77 3.27
CA VAL A 163 2.40 -12.62 4.44
C VAL A 163 1.32 -13.62 4.05
N GLY A 164 1.58 -14.93 4.30
CA GLY A 164 0.65 -16.00 3.94
C GLY A 164 0.59 -16.35 2.46
N CYS A 165 1.40 -15.70 1.60
CA CYS A 165 1.53 -16.07 0.20
C CYS A 165 2.42 -17.31 0.05
N THR A 166 1.92 -18.35 -0.62
CA THR A 166 2.64 -19.61 -0.79
C THR A 166 2.47 -20.14 -2.21
N ILE A 167 3.54 -20.73 -2.75
CA ILE A 167 3.52 -21.39 -4.05
C ILE A 167 3.24 -22.87 -3.84
N ALA A 168 2.37 -23.44 -4.66
CA ALA A 168 2.03 -24.85 -4.66
C ALA A 168 2.32 -25.48 -6.01
N ASP A 169 3.18 -26.49 -6.01
CA ASP A 169 3.59 -27.22 -7.21
C ASP A 169 2.70 -28.46 -7.48
N ASN A 170 1.83 -28.81 -6.53
CA ASN A 170 0.93 -29.97 -6.61
C ASN A 170 -0.24 -29.82 -5.63
N ALA A 171 -1.19 -30.76 -5.69
CA ALA A 171 -2.41 -30.73 -4.90
C ALA A 171 -2.17 -30.79 -3.37
N GLU A 172 -1.16 -31.51 -2.90
CA GLU A 172 -0.83 -31.59 -1.48
C GLU A 172 -0.33 -30.24 -0.96
N GLN A 173 0.60 -29.60 -1.67
CA GLN A 173 1.08 -28.26 -1.35
C GLN A 173 -0.03 -27.21 -1.47
N PHE A 174 -0.95 -27.38 -2.41
CA PHE A 174 -2.12 -26.50 -2.53
C PHE A 174 -2.99 -26.54 -1.27
N GLN A 175 -3.31 -27.71 -0.73
CA GLN A 175 -4.07 -27.82 0.52
C GLN A 175 -3.35 -27.17 1.70
N ALA A 176 -2.02 -27.35 1.80
CA ALA A 176 -1.21 -26.70 2.84
C ALA A 176 -1.21 -25.15 2.67
N SER A 177 -1.13 -24.69 1.43
CA SER A 177 -1.17 -23.26 1.09
C SER A 177 -2.51 -22.62 1.44
N VAL A 178 -3.61 -23.30 1.15
CA VAL A 178 -4.97 -22.86 1.53
C VAL A 178 -5.10 -22.79 3.05
N ALA A 179 -4.61 -23.80 3.78
CA ALA A 179 -4.63 -23.78 5.24
C ALA A 179 -3.86 -22.59 5.82
N THR A 180 -2.70 -22.27 5.24
CA THR A 180 -1.87 -21.11 5.61
C THR A 180 -2.62 -19.80 5.39
N ALA A 181 -3.21 -19.59 4.21
CA ALA A 181 -3.98 -18.40 3.89
C ALA A 181 -5.21 -18.25 4.80
N PHE A 182 -5.94 -19.35 5.01
CA PHE A 182 -7.12 -19.37 5.88
C PHE A 182 -6.79 -19.20 7.38
N ALA A 183 -5.57 -19.47 7.82
CA ALA A 183 -5.18 -19.11 9.19
C ALA A 183 -5.17 -17.58 9.42
N LEU A 184 -5.07 -16.80 8.36
CA LEU A 184 -5.00 -15.33 8.39
C LEU A 184 -6.34 -14.68 8.03
N GLU A 185 -7.07 -15.22 7.03
CA GLU A 185 -8.28 -14.62 6.49
C GLU A 185 -9.33 -15.66 6.11
N GLU A 186 -10.60 -15.24 5.98
CA GLU A 186 -11.72 -16.07 5.53
C GLU A 186 -11.71 -16.36 4.03
N LYS A 187 -10.95 -15.55 3.27
CA LYS A 187 -10.87 -15.60 1.81
C LYS A 187 -9.43 -15.66 1.35
N ALA A 188 -9.20 -16.34 0.24
CA ALA A 188 -7.91 -16.36 -0.44
C ALA A 188 -8.09 -16.30 -1.95
N VAL A 189 -7.07 -15.80 -2.64
CA VAL A 189 -6.96 -15.80 -4.09
C VAL A 189 -5.99 -16.88 -4.51
N VAL A 190 -6.40 -17.70 -5.48
CA VAL A 190 -5.56 -18.69 -6.16
C VAL A 190 -5.25 -18.16 -7.56
N GLU A 191 -3.99 -18.08 -7.91
CA GLU A 191 -3.53 -17.54 -9.20
C GLU A 191 -2.56 -18.49 -9.90
N GLU A 192 -2.53 -18.46 -11.23
CA GLU A 192 -1.42 -19.04 -11.97
C GLU A 192 -0.10 -18.42 -11.47
N PHE A 193 0.91 -19.23 -11.27
CA PHE A 193 2.22 -18.73 -10.87
C PHE A 193 2.93 -18.09 -12.06
N PHE A 194 3.09 -16.78 -12.00
CA PHE A 194 3.80 -16.01 -13.01
C PHE A 194 5.23 -15.73 -12.55
N LYS A 195 6.21 -16.37 -13.21
CA LYS A 195 7.63 -16.15 -12.91
C LYS A 195 8.15 -14.96 -13.70
N GLY A 196 8.77 -13.99 -13.02
CA GLY A 196 9.32 -12.81 -13.67
C GLY A 196 10.16 -11.95 -12.74
N ARG A 197 10.74 -10.89 -13.31
CA ARG A 197 11.37 -9.79 -12.60
C ARG A 197 10.28 -8.91 -12.00
N GLU A 198 10.52 -8.34 -10.83
CA GLU A 198 9.57 -7.49 -10.13
C GLU A 198 9.88 -6.01 -10.38
N PHE A 199 8.84 -5.23 -10.63
CA PHE A 199 8.92 -3.80 -10.90
C PHE A 199 7.81 -3.07 -10.14
N SER A 200 8.03 -1.78 -9.95
CA SER A 200 7.04 -0.89 -9.38
C SER A 200 6.96 0.40 -10.18
N VAL A 201 5.79 1.02 -10.18
CA VAL A 201 5.54 2.31 -10.83
C VAL A 201 4.66 3.17 -9.92
N GLY A 202 5.21 4.25 -9.42
CA GLY A 202 4.44 5.30 -8.76
C GLY A 202 3.59 6.07 -9.77
N VAL A 203 2.39 6.41 -9.38
CA VAL A 203 1.50 7.26 -10.19
C VAL A 203 1.03 8.41 -9.32
N VAL A 204 1.24 9.64 -9.76
CA VAL A 204 0.82 10.86 -9.08
C VAL A 204 -0.03 11.68 -10.02
N GLU A 205 -1.26 12.02 -9.59
CA GLU A 205 -2.21 12.79 -10.40
C GLU A 205 -2.43 12.18 -11.81
N GLY A 206 -2.53 10.84 -11.86
CA GLY A 206 -2.76 10.09 -13.10
C GLY A 206 -1.55 10.01 -14.03
N LYS A 207 -0.36 10.44 -13.62
CA LYS A 207 0.89 10.36 -14.39
C LYS A 207 1.87 9.40 -13.73
N ALA A 208 2.34 8.44 -14.50
CA ALA A 208 3.33 7.48 -14.08
C ALA A 208 4.71 8.13 -13.91
N LEU A 209 5.41 7.76 -12.85
CA LEU A 209 6.82 8.06 -12.59
C LEU A 209 7.73 7.05 -13.34
N PRO A 210 9.06 7.24 -13.31
CA PRO A 210 9.99 6.25 -13.82
C PRO A 210 9.79 4.88 -13.18
N VAL A 211 9.94 3.83 -13.98
CA VAL A 211 9.86 2.45 -13.48
C VAL A 211 11.05 2.13 -12.59
N ILE A 212 10.81 1.52 -11.44
CA ILE A 212 11.84 0.99 -10.56
C ILE A 212 11.83 -0.54 -10.58
N GLU A 213 12.99 -1.17 -10.71
CA GLU A 213 13.15 -2.62 -10.60
C GLU A 213 13.49 -3.00 -9.17
N ILE A 214 12.90 -4.10 -8.70
CA ILE A 214 13.09 -4.66 -7.37
C ILE A 214 13.70 -6.05 -7.53
N ALA A 215 14.99 -6.19 -7.26
CA ALA A 215 15.73 -7.43 -7.43
C ALA A 215 16.20 -7.98 -6.06
N PRO A 216 15.45 -8.93 -5.45
CA PRO A 216 15.93 -9.63 -4.27
C PRO A 216 17.25 -10.36 -4.56
N LYS A 217 18.22 -10.31 -3.63
CA LYS A 217 19.49 -11.02 -3.77
C LYS A 217 19.33 -12.52 -3.68
N GLU A 218 18.32 -12.99 -2.94
CA GLU A 218 17.99 -14.40 -2.77
C GLU A 218 16.48 -14.61 -2.82
N GLY A 219 16.02 -15.64 -3.51
CA GLY A 219 14.61 -16.03 -3.56
C GLY A 219 13.72 -15.08 -4.34
N TRP A 220 12.57 -14.74 -3.77
CA TRP A 220 11.57 -13.82 -4.31
C TRP A 220 11.30 -12.68 -3.33
N TYR A 221 10.60 -11.63 -3.74
CA TYR A 221 10.36 -10.43 -2.91
C TYR A 221 9.32 -10.70 -1.82
N ASP A 222 9.71 -11.52 -0.84
CA ASP A 222 8.92 -11.88 0.33
C ASP A 222 9.07 -10.84 1.46
N TYR A 223 8.41 -11.09 2.59
CA TYR A 223 8.46 -10.22 3.76
C TYR A 223 9.89 -9.94 4.23
N LYS A 224 10.76 -10.97 4.26
CA LYS A 224 12.15 -10.83 4.69
C LYS A 224 12.93 -9.91 3.74
N ASN A 225 12.80 -10.12 2.44
CA ASN A 225 13.49 -9.32 1.42
C ASN A 225 12.97 -7.86 1.35
N LYS A 226 11.73 -7.59 1.79
CA LYS A 226 11.16 -6.24 1.87
C LYS A 226 11.73 -5.39 3.00
N TYR A 227 12.06 -6.00 4.15
CA TYR A 227 12.38 -5.24 5.37
C TYR A 227 13.79 -5.42 5.89
N VAL A 228 14.57 -6.38 5.39
CA VAL A 228 15.97 -6.54 5.77
C VAL A 228 16.83 -5.59 4.93
N PRO A 229 17.53 -4.62 5.56
CA PRO A 229 18.38 -3.68 4.82
C PRO A 229 19.42 -4.39 3.95
N GLY A 230 19.46 -4.02 2.66
CA GLY A 230 20.40 -4.60 1.71
C GLY A 230 20.06 -6.00 1.18
N ALA A 231 18.89 -6.58 1.53
CA ALA A 231 18.43 -7.85 0.97
C ALA A 231 17.94 -7.72 -0.49
N THR A 232 17.56 -6.51 -0.90
CA THR A 232 17.04 -6.20 -2.22
C THR A 232 17.89 -5.12 -2.87
N ILE A 233 18.07 -5.20 -4.19
CA ILE A 233 18.67 -4.15 -5.03
C ILE A 233 17.50 -3.45 -5.75
N GLU A 234 17.42 -2.14 -5.57
CA GLU A 234 16.44 -1.29 -6.24
C GLU A 234 17.18 -0.47 -7.30
N THR A 235 16.68 -0.48 -8.53
CA THR A 235 17.28 0.24 -9.66
C THR A 235 16.25 1.14 -10.31
N CYS A 236 16.43 2.45 -10.19
CA CYS A 236 15.59 3.47 -10.80
C CYS A 236 16.46 4.45 -11.64
N PRO A 237 16.15 4.68 -12.93
CA PRO A 237 15.16 3.94 -13.73
C PRO A 237 15.57 2.49 -13.97
N ALA A 238 14.58 1.60 -14.12
CA ALA A 238 14.81 0.19 -14.38
C ALA A 238 15.53 -0.05 -15.72
N GLN A 239 16.42 -1.03 -15.74
CA GLN A 239 17.15 -1.41 -16.96
C GLN A 239 16.29 -2.32 -17.87
N ILE A 240 15.35 -1.70 -18.57
CA ILE A 240 14.45 -2.33 -19.53
C ILE A 240 14.36 -1.45 -20.79
N THR A 241 13.76 -1.95 -21.89
CA THR A 241 13.63 -1.16 -23.12
C THR A 241 12.63 -0.02 -22.93
N GLU A 242 12.76 1.03 -23.74
CA GLU A 242 11.82 2.16 -23.74
C GLU A 242 10.38 1.69 -24.01
N GLU A 243 10.18 0.75 -24.92
CA GLU A 243 8.86 0.17 -25.20
C GLU A 243 8.27 -0.51 -23.94
N GLN A 244 9.10 -1.28 -23.22
CA GLN A 244 8.68 -1.93 -21.97
C GLN A 244 8.34 -0.90 -20.90
N THR A 245 9.15 0.14 -20.76
CA THR A 245 8.91 1.25 -19.83
C THR A 245 7.58 1.93 -20.09
N LEU A 246 7.36 2.40 -21.30
CA LEU A 246 6.12 3.09 -21.69
C LEU A 246 4.87 2.20 -21.54
N ARG A 247 5.00 0.90 -21.85
CA ARG A 247 3.90 -0.05 -21.68
C ARG A 247 3.58 -0.27 -20.19
N MET A 248 4.59 -0.43 -19.32
CA MET A 248 4.40 -0.61 -17.89
C MET A 248 3.78 0.63 -17.24
N GLN A 249 4.28 1.82 -17.60
CA GLN A 249 3.73 3.10 -17.15
C GLN A 249 2.26 3.26 -17.55
N ARG A 250 1.90 2.93 -18.79
CA ARG A 250 0.51 2.95 -19.26
C ARG A 250 -0.38 1.98 -18.46
N HIS A 251 0.08 0.76 -18.22
CA HIS A 251 -0.68 -0.19 -17.40
C HIS A 251 -0.83 0.26 -15.96
N ALA A 252 0.16 0.96 -15.40
CA ALA A 252 0.04 1.57 -14.07
C ALA A 252 -1.05 2.65 -14.03
N GLU A 253 -1.08 3.54 -15.01
CA GLU A 253 -2.11 4.58 -15.13
C GLU A 253 -3.51 3.98 -15.35
N GLU A 254 -3.62 2.96 -16.19
CA GLU A 254 -4.86 2.21 -16.43
C GLU A 254 -5.35 1.47 -15.18
N ALA A 255 -4.45 0.85 -14.41
CA ALA A 255 -4.77 0.18 -13.15
C ALA A 255 -5.32 1.17 -12.12
N MET A 256 -4.64 2.30 -11.91
CA MET A 256 -5.10 3.36 -11.02
C MET A 256 -6.48 3.89 -11.42
N LYS A 257 -6.67 4.17 -12.71
CA LYS A 257 -7.94 4.63 -13.26
C LYS A 257 -9.05 3.57 -13.09
N ALA A 258 -8.75 2.30 -13.30
CA ALA A 258 -9.71 1.21 -13.15
C ALA A 258 -10.25 1.09 -11.73
N LEU A 259 -9.39 1.33 -10.73
CA LEU A 259 -9.73 1.30 -9.31
C LEU A 259 -10.27 2.64 -8.77
N GLY A 260 -10.35 3.68 -9.62
CA GLY A 260 -10.80 5.01 -9.21
C GLY A 260 -9.81 5.75 -8.30
N ILE A 261 -8.53 5.42 -8.36
CA ILE A 261 -7.48 6.09 -7.57
C ILE A 261 -7.07 7.35 -8.31
N THR A 262 -7.39 8.52 -7.78
CA THR A 262 -7.22 9.82 -8.45
C THR A 262 -6.08 10.67 -7.93
N SER A 263 -5.58 10.40 -6.72
CA SER A 263 -4.53 11.19 -6.08
C SER A 263 -3.14 10.65 -6.40
N TYR A 264 -2.71 9.65 -5.70
CA TYR A 264 -1.44 8.96 -5.90
C TYR A 264 -1.54 7.50 -5.43
N GLY A 265 -0.60 6.70 -5.86
CA GLY A 265 -0.46 5.31 -5.46
C GLY A 265 0.74 4.68 -6.13
N ARG A 266 0.92 3.40 -5.94
CA ARG A 266 1.99 2.60 -6.54
C ARG A 266 1.41 1.31 -7.08
N VAL A 267 1.81 0.93 -8.27
CA VAL A 267 1.37 -0.31 -8.94
C VAL A 267 2.56 -1.24 -9.09
N ASP A 268 2.43 -2.46 -8.63
CA ASP A 268 3.50 -3.46 -8.64
C ASP A 268 3.26 -4.49 -9.75
N PHE A 269 4.35 -4.90 -10.42
CA PHE A 269 4.34 -5.71 -11.64
C PHE A 269 5.29 -6.90 -11.56
N LEU A 270 4.96 -7.94 -12.32
CA LEU A 270 5.93 -8.92 -12.78
C LEU A 270 6.07 -8.85 -14.31
N MET A 271 7.29 -9.04 -14.81
CA MET A 271 7.59 -9.16 -16.23
C MET A 271 8.48 -10.37 -16.48
N ASN A 272 8.04 -11.28 -17.34
CA ASN A 272 8.82 -12.47 -17.70
C ASN A 272 9.89 -12.18 -18.77
N GLU A 273 10.71 -13.18 -19.09
CA GLU A 273 11.80 -13.08 -20.08
C GLU A 273 11.27 -12.77 -21.50
N GLN A 274 10.03 -13.12 -21.81
CA GLN A 274 9.38 -12.82 -23.10
C GLN A 274 8.79 -11.40 -23.13
N GLY A 275 8.96 -10.61 -22.04
CA GLY A 275 8.44 -9.26 -21.93
C GLY A 275 6.93 -9.18 -21.69
N GLN A 276 6.26 -10.29 -21.38
CA GLN A 276 4.87 -10.24 -20.92
C GLN A 276 4.83 -9.67 -19.52
N MET A 277 3.83 -8.83 -19.22
CA MET A 277 3.68 -8.13 -17.94
C MET A 277 2.33 -8.44 -17.31
N ILE A 278 2.31 -8.54 -16.00
CA ILE A 278 1.09 -8.57 -15.21
C ILE A 278 1.18 -7.57 -14.07
N VAL A 279 0.04 -6.95 -13.74
CA VAL A 279 -0.14 -6.15 -12.53
C VAL A 279 -0.42 -7.12 -11.37
N LEU A 280 0.32 -6.97 -10.30
CA LEU A 280 0.14 -7.73 -9.05
C LEU A 280 -0.91 -7.08 -8.15
N GLU A 281 -0.70 -5.81 -7.82
CA GLU A 281 -1.54 -5.04 -6.92
C GLU A 281 -1.34 -3.53 -7.11
N ALA A 282 -2.25 -2.73 -6.53
CA ALA A 282 -2.11 -1.28 -6.42
C ALA A 282 -2.13 -0.88 -4.93
N ASN A 283 -1.12 -0.15 -4.51
CA ASN A 283 -0.95 0.32 -3.14
C ASN A 283 -1.41 1.78 -3.03
N THR A 284 -2.43 2.06 -2.20
CA THR A 284 -3.05 3.39 -2.10
C THR A 284 -2.36 4.32 -1.13
N LEU A 285 -1.58 3.79 -0.18
CA LEU A 285 -0.69 4.52 0.71
C LEU A 285 0.73 3.91 0.65
N PRO A 286 1.46 4.12 -0.46
CA PRO A 286 2.79 3.55 -0.62
C PRO A 286 3.75 4.10 0.44
N GLY A 287 4.80 3.33 0.75
CA GLY A 287 5.83 3.71 1.70
C GLY A 287 6.43 5.08 1.36
N MET A 288 6.60 5.88 2.40
CA MET A 288 7.08 7.27 2.31
C MET A 288 8.28 7.53 3.23
N THR A 289 9.17 6.55 3.41
CA THR A 289 10.52 6.81 3.93
C THR A 289 11.40 7.35 2.80
N ALA A 290 12.51 7.98 3.11
CA ALA A 290 13.43 8.51 2.07
C ALA A 290 13.97 7.41 1.13
N THR A 291 13.96 6.15 1.58
CA THR A 291 14.40 4.98 0.82
C THR A 291 13.25 4.16 0.24
N SER A 292 11.99 4.62 0.35
CA SER A 292 10.85 3.95 -0.27
C SER A 292 10.82 4.18 -1.78
N LEU A 293 10.15 3.29 -2.51
CA LEU A 293 10.15 3.27 -3.98
C LEU A 293 9.60 4.57 -4.59
N LEU A 294 8.43 5.03 -4.15
CA LEU A 294 7.81 6.26 -4.68
C LEU A 294 8.71 7.51 -4.54
N PRO A 295 9.36 7.80 -3.39
CA PRO A 295 10.36 8.86 -3.28
C PRO A 295 11.57 8.69 -4.20
N GLN A 296 12.06 7.47 -4.43
CA GLN A 296 13.16 7.22 -5.36
C GLN A 296 12.76 7.53 -6.81
N GLU A 297 11.59 7.06 -7.24
CA GLU A 297 11.03 7.34 -8.57
C GLU A 297 10.81 8.84 -8.79
N ALA A 298 10.35 9.58 -7.77
CA ALA A 298 10.17 11.03 -7.84
C ALA A 298 11.50 11.78 -7.94
N ALA A 299 12.54 11.32 -7.24
CA ALA A 299 13.87 11.90 -7.30
C ALA A 299 14.49 11.82 -8.69
N GLU A 300 14.23 10.72 -9.44
CA GLU A 300 14.72 10.56 -10.83
C GLU A 300 14.14 11.59 -11.81
N VAL A 301 13.00 12.18 -11.50
CA VAL A 301 12.43 13.28 -12.28
C VAL A 301 12.69 14.66 -11.64
N GLY A 302 13.64 14.73 -10.71
CA GLY A 302 14.09 15.98 -10.08
C GLY A 302 13.17 16.53 -9.00
N VAL A 303 12.21 15.73 -8.51
CA VAL A 303 11.31 16.10 -7.41
C VAL A 303 11.94 15.67 -6.08
N SER A 304 12.33 16.66 -5.25
CA SER A 304 12.87 16.38 -3.93
C SER A 304 11.83 15.75 -3.01
N TYR A 305 12.29 15.06 -1.96
CA TYR A 305 11.41 14.42 -0.99
C TYR A 305 10.40 15.38 -0.33
N ALA A 306 10.84 16.60 -0.02
CA ALA A 306 9.97 17.62 0.58
C ALA A 306 8.92 18.13 -0.42
N GLU A 307 9.30 18.34 -1.68
CA GLU A 307 8.37 18.70 -2.75
C GLU A 307 7.37 17.59 -3.05
N LEU A 308 7.81 16.33 -3.02
CA LEU A 308 6.91 15.20 -3.13
C LEU A 308 5.87 15.21 -2.01
N CYS A 309 6.27 15.40 -0.75
CA CYS A 309 5.32 15.46 0.37
C CYS A 309 4.27 16.57 0.18
N GLU A 310 4.67 17.77 -0.24
CA GLU A 310 3.74 18.86 -0.56
C GLU A 310 2.84 18.50 -1.75
N LYS A 311 3.40 17.90 -2.81
CA LYS A 311 2.63 17.49 -3.99
C LYS A 311 1.57 16.46 -3.66
N LEU A 312 1.88 15.47 -2.80
CA LEU A 312 0.91 14.47 -2.37
C LEU A 312 -0.24 15.07 -1.56
N ILE A 313 0.02 16.11 -0.75
CA ILE A 313 -1.02 16.89 -0.07
C ILE A 313 -1.87 17.62 -1.11
N GLU A 314 -1.25 18.38 -2.01
CA GLU A 314 -1.95 19.17 -3.04
C GLU A 314 -2.90 18.31 -3.87
N VAL A 315 -2.41 17.19 -4.41
CA VAL A 315 -3.23 16.32 -5.27
C VAL A 315 -4.36 15.64 -4.51
N SER A 316 -4.14 15.33 -3.24
CA SER A 316 -5.15 14.70 -2.38
C SER A 316 -6.27 15.65 -2.02
N LEU A 317 -5.97 16.92 -1.77
CA LEU A 317 -6.98 17.94 -1.44
C LEU A 317 -7.90 18.29 -2.61
N LYS A 318 -7.55 17.91 -3.86
CA LYS A 318 -8.43 18.10 -5.02
C LYS A 318 -9.74 17.29 -4.90
N LYS A 319 -9.70 16.12 -4.26
CA LYS A 319 -10.90 15.30 -4.01
C LYS A 319 -11.90 15.96 -3.05
N CYS A 320 -11.42 16.82 -2.13
CA CYS A 320 -12.27 17.52 -1.16
C CYS A 320 -13.00 18.72 -1.76
N LYS A 321 -12.67 19.12 -3.01
CA LYS A 321 -13.25 20.26 -3.71
C LYS A 321 -14.29 19.85 -4.75
N ALA A 322 -14.43 18.56 -5.00
CA ALA A 322 -15.41 17.98 -5.92
C ALA A 322 -16.65 17.50 -5.16
#